data_674f289ddfb87cd4fcf7098181ab8720
#
_entry.id   674f289ddfb87cd4fcf7098181ab8720
#
_cell.length_a   1.000
_cell.length_b   1.000
_cell.length_c   1.000
_cell.angle_alpha   90.00
_cell.angle_beta   90.00
_cell.angle_gamma   90.00
#
_symmetry.space_group_name_H-M   'P 1'
#
loop_
_entity.id
_entity.type
_entity.pdbx_description
1 polymer ?
#
loop_
_entity_poly.entity_id
_entity_poly.type
_entity_poly.pdbx_seq_one_letter_code
_entity_poly.pdbx_strand_id
1 'polypeptide(L)'
;MKIAVLPGDGIGPEIVAQAVRVLKALGPNFDLEEAPVGGAAYDVAGHPLPPATLELAKKADAILFGAVGDWKYDTLARELRPEQAILGLRKHLELFANFRPAICYPELTSASSLKPEIIGGLDILIVRELNGDIYFGQPRGIRVSELPLFKGAREGFDTMHYSEPEVERIAHVAFEAARKRGKKVCSVDKANVLETSQLWREVMIRISKEYPDVELSHMYVDNAAMQLVKAPKAFDVVVTGNLFGDILSDEAAMLTGSIGMLPSASLDKNNKGLYEPSHGSAPDIAGKGIANPLATILSAAMMLRYSLGMPAQAERIEKAVQNVLAQGLRTADIYTEGTKKVSTIQMGDAVVAALS
;
A
#
# COMPACT_ATOMS: atom_id res chain seq x y z
N MET A 1 20.18 -7.76 -10.55
CA MET A 1 19.18 -6.82 -10.02
C MET A 1 19.35 -6.74 -8.52
N LYS A 2 19.57 -5.54 -8.00
CA LYS A 2 19.78 -5.31 -6.57
C LYS A 2 18.48 -4.95 -5.90
N ILE A 3 18.13 -5.65 -4.82
CA ILE A 3 16.93 -5.40 -4.02
C ILE A 3 17.36 -5.05 -2.60
N ALA A 4 16.98 -3.86 -2.13
CA ALA A 4 17.11 -3.51 -0.72
C ALA A 4 15.99 -4.21 0.06
N VAL A 5 16.35 -5.00 1.06
CA VAL A 5 15.42 -5.71 1.93
C VAL A 5 15.39 -5.00 3.27
N LEU A 6 14.25 -4.41 3.62
CA LEU A 6 14.06 -3.58 4.81
C LEU A 6 12.95 -4.18 5.69
N PRO A 7 13.25 -5.18 6.55
CA PRO A 7 12.24 -5.91 7.30
C PRO A 7 11.44 -5.05 8.30
N GLY A 8 12.11 -4.12 8.98
CA GLY A 8 11.48 -3.23 9.95
C GLY A 8 11.13 -3.89 11.28
N ASP A 9 9.93 -3.61 11.77
CA ASP A 9 9.47 -3.90 13.13
C ASP A 9 8.37 -4.97 13.17
N GLY A 10 8.06 -5.43 14.37
CA GLY A 10 6.92 -6.31 14.64
C GLY A 10 6.95 -7.60 13.84
N ILE A 11 5.89 -7.86 13.06
CA ILE A 11 5.81 -9.02 12.17
C ILE A 11 6.66 -8.88 10.90
N GLY A 12 7.20 -7.68 10.60
CA GLY A 12 7.97 -7.40 9.39
C GLY A 12 9.06 -8.43 9.09
N PRO A 13 9.98 -8.75 10.05
CA PRO A 13 11.03 -9.74 9.81
C PRO A 13 10.51 -11.12 9.41
N GLU A 14 9.44 -11.62 10.05
CA GLU A 14 8.90 -12.97 9.77
C GLU A 14 8.18 -13.06 8.42
N ILE A 15 7.46 -12.01 7.99
CA ILE A 15 6.77 -12.01 6.69
C ILE A 15 7.73 -11.74 5.53
N VAL A 16 8.69 -10.83 5.69
CA VAL A 16 9.73 -10.55 4.68
C VAL A 16 10.62 -11.77 4.45
N ALA A 17 10.96 -12.51 5.50
CA ALA A 17 11.72 -13.74 5.35
C ALA A 17 11.02 -14.74 4.40
N GLN A 18 9.69 -14.82 4.41
CA GLN A 18 8.95 -15.72 3.49
C GLN A 18 8.98 -15.18 2.06
N ALA A 19 8.80 -13.88 1.84
CA ALA A 19 8.92 -13.27 0.52
C ALA A 19 10.32 -13.44 -0.08
N VAL A 20 11.38 -13.28 0.72
CA VAL A 20 12.77 -13.54 0.31
C VAL A 20 12.97 -15.00 -0.10
N ARG A 21 12.39 -15.97 0.63
CA ARG A 21 12.45 -17.39 0.25
C ARG A 21 11.77 -17.67 -1.09
N VAL A 22 10.61 -17.06 -1.32
CA VAL A 22 9.87 -17.16 -2.59
C VAL A 22 10.71 -16.57 -3.74
N LEU A 23 11.32 -15.38 -3.57
CA LEU A 23 12.20 -14.78 -4.56
C LEU A 23 13.40 -15.68 -4.89
N LYS A 24 14.05 -16.26 -3.90
CA LYS A 24 15.17 -17.20 -4.10
C LYS A 24 14.74 -18.48 -4.85
N ALA A 25 13.54 -18.97 -4.61
CA ALA A 25 13.02 -20.17 -5.26
C ALA A 25 12.61 -19.96 -6.74
N LEU A 26 12.41 -18.71 -7.18
CA LEU A 26 12.05 -18.39 -8.57
C LEU A 26 13.19 -18.65 -9.58
N GLY A 27 14.41 -18.75 -9.12
CA GLY A 27 15.58 -19.08 -9.95
C GLY A 27 16.47 -17.91 -10.39
N PRO A 28 15.99 -16.67 -10.65
CA PRO A 28 16.89 -15.55 -10.92
C PRO A 28 17.78 -15.24 -9.70
N ASN A 29 19.05 -14.94 -10.00
CA ASN A 29 19.97 -14.54 -8.94
C ASN A 29 19.77 -13.05 -8.61
N PHE A 30 18.98 -12.77 -7.56
CA PHE A 30 18.80 -11.42 -7.02
C PHE A 30 19.92 -11.09 -6.02
N ASP A 31 20.49 -9.90 -6.12
CA ASP A 31 21.37 -9.31 -5.10
C ASP A 31 20.49 -8.71 -3.98
N LEU A 32 20.26 -9.52 -2.94
CA LEU A 32 19.39 -9.17 -1.81
C LEU A 32 20.27 -8.64 -0.67
N GLU A 33 20.22 -7.33 -0.42
CA GLU A 33 20.96 -6.68 0.65
C GLU A 33 20.01 -6.18 1.73
N GLU A 34 20.18 -6.64 2.97
CA GLU A 34 19.34 -6.29 4.10
C GLU A 34 19.92 -5.11 4.88
N ALA A 35 19.06 -4.19 5.33
CA ALA A 35 19.42 -3.10 6.21
C ALA A 35 18.32 -2.81 7.25
N PRO A 36 18.68 -2.31 8.46
CA PRO A 36 17.71 -1.95 9.47
C PRO A 36 16.91 -0.69 9.09
N VAL A 37 15.63 -0.68 9.46
CA VAL A 37 14.70 0.44 9.25
C VAL A 37 13.68 0.49 10.38
N GLY A 38 13.06 1.65 10.62
CA GLY A 38 12.04 1.81 11.65
C GLY A 38 12.60 1.79 13.07
N GLY A 39 11.88 1.19 13.98
CA GLY A 39 12.28 1.06 15.38
C GLY A 39 13.50 0.19 15.56
N ALA A 40 13.63 -0.88 14.78
CA ALA A 40 14.84 -1.72 14.77
C ALA A 40 16.09 -0.91 14.40
N ALA A 41 15.98 0.04 13.48
CA ALA A 41 17.08 0.95 13.14
C ALA A 41 17.34 1.98 14.25
N TYR A 42 16.28 2.48 14.87
CA TYR A 42 16.43 3.40 16.01
C TYR A 42 17.18 2.74 17.17
N ASP A 43 16.88 1.49 17.49
CA ASP A 43 17.53 0.76 18.58
C ASP A 43 19.06 0.60 18.36
N VAL A 44 19.51 0.47 17.11
CA VAL A 44 20.93 0.25 16.79
C VAL A 44 21.68 1.51 16.36
N ALA A 45 20.99 2.52 15.83
CA ALA A 45 21.62 3.71 15.24
C ALA A 45 21.05 5.05 15.76
N GLY A 46 20.05 5.02 16.66
CA GLY A 46 19.40 6.24 17.18
C GLY A 46 18.56 7.02 16.18
N HIS A 47 18.29 6.45 15.00
CA HIS A 47 17.50 7.07 13.95
C HIS A 47 16.71 6.03 13.14
N PRO A 48 15.40 6.27 12.84
CA PRO A 48 14.57 5.27 12.15
C PRO A 48 14.96 5.01 10.69
N LEU A 49 15.65 5.94 10.04
CA LEU A 49 16.19 5.79 8.69
C LEU A 49 17.67 6.19 8.68
N PRO A 50 18.59 5.28 9.01
CA PRO A 50 20.03 5.58 8.97
C PRO A 50 20.49 5.97 7.55
N PRO A 51 21.51 6.86 7.42
CA PRO A 51 22.05 7.23 6.11
C PRO A 51 22.46 6.04 5.26
N ALA A 52 23.05 5.00 5.85
CA ALA A 52 23.46 3.80 5.13
C ALA A 52 22.26 3.05 4.50
N THR A 53 21.15 2.93 5.23
CA THR A 53 19.90 2.33 4.73
C THR A 53 19.32 3.17 3.58
N LEU A 54 19.30 4.49 3.71
CA LEU A 54 18.84 5.38 2.65
C LEU A 54 19.70 5.25 1.38
N GLU A 55 21.02 5.21 1.53
CA GLU A 55 21.93 5.05 0.40
C GLU A 55 21.81 3.67 -0.28
N LEU A 56 21.56 2.62 0.50
CA LEU A 56 21.22 1.30 -0.05
C LEU A 56 19.92 1.39 -0.87
N ALA A 57 18.87 1.99 -0.33
CA ALA A 57 17.59 2.15 -1.00
C ALA A 57 17.71 2.96 -2.31
N LYS A 58 18.54 4.02 -2.32
CA LYS A 58 18.83 4.81 -3.53
C LYS A 58 19.54 4.01 -4.61
N LYS A 59 20.47 3.12 -4.23
CA LYS A 59 21.28 2.31 -5.17
C LYS A 59 20.59 1.06 -5.67
N ALA A 60 19.60 0.55 -4.94
CA ALA A 60 18.85 -0.64 -5.31
C ALA A 60 17.92 -0.36 -6.50
N ASP A 61 17.62 -1.40 -7.28
CA ASP A 61 16.64 -1.35 -8.37
C ASP A 61 15.20 -1.30 -7.82
N ALA A 62 14.98 -1.93 -6.66
CA ALA A 62 13.70 -1.93 -5.95
C ALA A 62 13.91 -2.15 -4.44
N ILE A 63 12.89 -1.83 -3.63
CA ILE A 63 12.90 -1.99 -2.18
C ILE A 63 11.77 -2.94 -1.78
N LEU A 64 12.11 -4.04 -1.10
CA LEU A 64 11.16 -4.90 -0.41
C LEU A 64 11.13 -4.49 1.06
N PHE A 65 10.00 -3.97 1.51
CA PHE A 65 9.81 -3.41 2.83
C PHE A 65 8.82 -4.25 3.63
N GLY A 66 9.06 -4.41 4.93
CA GLY A 66 8.14 -5.11 5.81
C GLY A 66 7.13 -4.17 6.44
N ALA A 67 7.34 -3.80 7.69
CA ALA A 67 6.48 -2.87 8.42
C ALA A 67 7.28 -2.10 9.47
N VAL A 68 6.77 -0.94 9.91
CA VAL A 68 7.38 -0.14 10.97
C VAL A 68 6.35 0.27 12.00
N GLY A 69 6.82 0.50 13.23
CA GLY A 69 6.01 0.94 14.35
C GLY A 69 5.94 -0.09 15.50
N ASP A 70 5.99 0.42 16.73
CA ASP A 70 5.73 -0.33 17.96
C ASP A 70 5.40 0.68 19.05
N TRP A 71 4.48 0.36 19.95
CA TRP A 71 4.05 1.22 21.05
C TRP A 71 5.19 1.72 21.94
N LYS A 72 6.28 0.95 22.04
CA LYS A 72 7.47 1.35 22.82
C LYS A 72 8.12 2.65 22.30
N TYR A 73 7.83 3.07 21.06
CA TYR A 73 8.37 4.29 20.47
C TYR A 73 7.41 5.49 20.50
N ASP A 74 6.19 5.34 21.03
CA ASP A 74 5.17 6.41 21.03
C ASP A 74 5.60 7.65 21.83
N THR A 75 6.50 7.47 22.81
CA THR A 75 7.04 8.55 23.65
C THR A 75 8.19 9.32 23.00
N LEU A 76 8.73 8.82 21.87
CA LEU A 76 9.79 9.50 21.15
C LEU A 76 9.30 10.80 20.51
N ALA A 77 10.24 11.73 20.33
CA ALA A 77 10.02 12.90 19.48
C ALA A 77 9.56 12.45 18.08
N ARG A 78 8.66 13.20 17.45
CA ARG A 78 8.01 12.82 16.20
C ARG A 78 9.01 12.40 15.11
N GLU A 79 10.14 13.10 15.03
CA GLU A 79 11.20 12.91 14.04
C GLU A 79 11.96 11.59 14.20
N LEU A 80 11.85 10.98 15.39
CA LEU A 80 12.53 9.72 15.74
C LEU A 80 11.60 8.51 15.76
N ARG A 81 10.30 8.70 15.51
CA ARG A 81 9.33 7.60 15.46
C ARG A 81 9.56 6.71 14.25
N PRO A 82 9.31 5.41 14.35
CA PRO A 82 9.53 4.44 13.26
C PRO A 82 8.89 4.83 11.92
N GLU A 83 7.70 5.44 11.94
CA GLU A 83 6.94 5.85 10.76
C GLU A 83 7.68 6.89 9.92
N GLN A 84 8.62 7.65 10.53
CA GLN A 84 9.45 8.61 9.78
C GLN A 84 10.36 7.92 8.77
N ALA A 85 10.63 6.62 8.94
CA ALA A 85 11.43 5.86 8.00
C ALA A 85 10.72 5.73 6.64
N ILE A 86 9.46 5.28 6.64
CA ILE A 86 8.71 5.12 5.38
C ILE A 86 8.42 6.47 4.74
N LEU A 87 8.06 7.49 5.52
CA LEU A 87 7.85 8.85 5.01
C LEU A 87 9.13 9.43 4.40
N GLY A 88 10.27 9.20 5.05
CA GLY A 88 11.59 9.59 4.55
C GLY A 88 11.95 8.89 3.24
N LEU A 89 11.76 7.56 3.15
CA LEU A 89 11.99 6.80 1.92
C LEU A 89 11.12 7.31 0.77
N ARG A 90 9.82 7.49 0.98
CA ARG A 90 8.89 8.03 -0.03
C ARG A 90 9.33 9.40 -0.54
N LYS A 91 9.73 10.28 0.37
CA LYS A 91 10.22 11.63 0.04
C LYS A 91 11.55 11.62 -0.73
N HIS A 92 12.55 10.90 -0.21
CA HIS A 92 13.90 10.91 -0.79
C HIS A 92 14.02 10.15 -2.11
N LEU A 93 13.11 9.22 -2.37
CA LEU A 93 13.02 8.45 -3.61
C LEU A 93 11.93 8.99 -4.56
N GLU A 94 11.27 10.09 -4.19
CA GLU A 94 10.19 10.73 -4.96
C GLU A 94 9.06 9.75 -5.34
N LEU A 95 8.72 8.83 -4.43
CA LEU A 95 7.65 7.86 -4.65
C LEU A 95 6.30 8.56 -4.47
N PHE A 96 5.61 8.81 -5.56
CA PHE A 96 4.37 9.59 -5.54
C PHE A 96 3.11 8.78 -5.84
N ALA A 97 3.23 7.66 -6.56
CA ALA A 97 2.11 6.84 -6.97
C ALA A 97 2.03 5.56 -6.14
N ASN A 98 1.02 5.43 -5.29
CA ASN A 98 0.80 4.23 -4.50
C ASN A 98 -0.31 3.39 -5.11
N PHE A 99 0.02 2.16 -5.49
CA PHE A 99 -0.90 1.16 -6.00
C PHE A 99 -1.33 0.24 -4.87
N ARG A 100 -2.63 0.20 -4.61
CA ARG A 100 -3.29 -0.67 -3.62
C ARG A 100 -4.38 -1.50 -4.31
N PRO A 101 -4.06 -2.68 -4.84
CA PRO A 101 -5.06 -3.58 -5.40
C PRO A 101 -5.89 -4.21 -4.28
N ALA A 102 -7.21 -4.24 -4.45
CA ALA A 102 -8.15 -4.96 -3.60
C ALA A 102 -8.82 -6.06 -4.44
N ILE A 103 -8.26 -7.27 -4.31
CA ILE A 103 -8.70 -8.45 -5.07
C ILE A 103 -9.33 -9.45 -4.10
N CYS A 104 -10.58 -9.83 -4.35
CA CYS A 104 -11.23 -10.90 -3.60
C CYS A 104 -11.02 -12.25 -4.30
N TYR A 105 -10.20 -13.09 -3.69
CA TYR A 105 -10.00 -14.46 -4.15
C TYR A 105 -11.28 -15.29 -3.94
N PRO A 106 -11.68 -16.14 -4.90
CA PRO A 106 -12.88 -16.97 -4.77
C PRO A 106 -12.90 -17.80 -3.48
N GLU A 107 -11.72 -18.27 -3.07
CA GLU A 107 -11.52 -19.11 -1.89
C GLU A 107 -11.65 -18.33 -0.56
N LEU A 108 -11.68 -17.00 -0.60
CA LEU A 108 -11.74 -16.11 0.57
C LEU A 108 -13.06 -15.34 0.68
N THR A 109 -14.01 -15.55 -0.21
CA THR A 109 -15.32 -14.86 -0.18
C THR A 109 -16.06 -15.06 1.13
N SER A 110 -15.92 -16.23 1.77
CA SER A 110 -16.51 -16.51 3.08
C SER A 110 -15.81 -15.84 4.27
N ALA A 111 -14.59 -15.34 4.08
CA ALA A 111 -13.85 -14.61 5.11
C ALA A 111 -14.24 -13.12 5.18
N SER A 112 -14.89 -12.60 4.16
CA SER A 112 -15.39 -11.22 4.14
C SER A 112 -16.63 -11.05 5.02
N SER A 113 -16.80 -9.83 5.53
CA SER A 113 -18.03 -9.40 6.23
C SER A 113 -19.19 -9.13 5.28
N LEU A 114 -18.94 -9.02 3.97
CA LEU A 114 -19.97 -8.79 2.96
C LEU A 114 -20.44 -10.12 2.34
N LYS A 115 -21.64 -10.07 1.75
CA LYS A 115 -22.19 -11.23 1.05
C LYS A 115 -21.36 -11.61 -0.16
N PRO A 116 -21.18 -12.92 -0.45
CA PRO A 116 -20.37 -13.40 -1.59
C PRO A 116 -20.78 -12.82 -2.95
N GLU A 117 -22.08 -12.59 -3.18
CA GLU A 117 -22.59 -12.00 -4.43
C GLU A 117 -22.13 -10.54 -4.64
N ILE A 118 -21.81 -9.82 -3.55
CA ILE A 118 -21.30 -8.44 -3.61
C ILE A 118 -19.82 -8.43 -3.99
N ILE A 119 -19.02 -9.31 -3.38
CA ILE A 119 -17.56 -9.25 -3.46
C ILE A 119 -16.93 -10.31 -4.38
N GLY A 120 -17.63 -11.38 -4.75
CA GLY A 120 -17.09 -12.43 -5.59
C GLY A 120 -16.59 -11.88 -6.93
N GLY A 121 -15.31 -12.08 -7.24
CA GLY A 121 -14.66 -11.53 -8.43
C GLY A 121 -14.33 -10.02 -8.36
N LEU A 122 -14.28 -9.45 -7.15
CA LEU A 122 -13.83 -8.07 -6.94
C LEU A 122 -12.36 -7.94 -7.36
N ASP A 123 -12.07 -6.90 -8.15
CA ASP A 123 -10.74 -6.49 -8.56
C ASP A 123 -10.72 -4.96 -8.77
N ILE A 124 -10.35 -4.23 -7.73
CA ILE A 124 -10.22 -2.78 -7.75
C ILE A 124 -8.75 -2.41 -7.60
N LEU A 125 -8.28 -1.42 -8.36
CA LEU A 125 -6.99 -0.77 -8.13
C LEU A 125 -7.22 0.64 -7.60
N ILE A 126 -6.76 0.92 -6.37
CA ILE A 126 -6.72 2.27 -5.84
C ILE A 126 -5.33 2.87 -6.12
N VAL A 127 -5.32 4.00 -6.79
CA VAL A 127 -4.13 4.80 -7.11
C VAL A 127 -4.17 6.04 -6.21
N ARG A 128 -3.35 6.01 -5.16
CA ARG A 128 -3.23 7.07 -4.16
C ARG A 128 -2.02 7.95 -4.44
N GLU A 129 -2.19 9.26 -4.49
CA GLU A 129 -1.09 10.20 -4.50
C GLU A 129 -0.44 10.26 -3.11
N LEU A 130 0.90 10.26 -3.00
CA LEU A 130 1.61 10.12 -1.72
C LEU A 130 2.34 11.37 -1.23
N ASN A 131 2.59 12.37 -2.06
CA ASN A 131 3.54 13.44 -1.75
C ASN A 131 2.88 14.78 -1.42
N GLY A 132 1.58 14.89 -1.68
CA GLY A 132 0.78 16.08 -1.38
C GLY A 132 -0.15 15.91 -0.18
N ASP A 133 -1.21 16.70 -0.21
CA ASP A 133 -2.31 16.67 0.74
C ASP A 133 -1.94 17.25 2.13
N ILE A 134 -2.82 17.01 3.09
CA ILE A 134 -2.70 17.40 4.50
C ILE A 134 -1.51 16.72 5.21
N TYR A 135 -0.98 15.63 4.65
CA TYR A 135 0.17 14.91 5.22
C TYR A 135 1.45 15.73 5.18
N PHE A 136 1.63 16.58 4.18
CA PHE A 136 2.87 17.34 3.95
C PHE A 136 2.66 18.85 3.83
N GLY A 137 1.40 19.31 3.76
CA GLY A 137 1.08 20.73 3.60
C GLY A 137 1.58 21.61 4.74
N GLN A 138 1.93 22.83 4.40
CA GLN A 138 2.40 23.86 5.31
C GLN A 138 1.58 25.15 5.11
N PRO A 139 1.35 25.95 6.16
CA PRO A 139 1.76 25.77 7.57
C PRO A 139 0.93 24.72 8.30
N ARG A 140 1.49 24.13 9.35
CA ARG A 140 0.82 23.17 10.23
C ARG A 140 1.33 23.27 11.65
N GLY A 141 0.54 22.92 12.65
CA GLY A 141 1.01 22.90 14.03
C GLY A 141 -0.09 23.08 15.07
N ILE A 142 0.36 23.37 16.27
CA ILE A 142 -0.49 23.73 17.41
C ILE A 142 -0.08 25.14 17.86
N ARG A 143 -1.06 26.04 17.99
CA ARG A 143 -0.84 27.40 18.44
C ARG A 143 -1.93 27.85 19.42
N VAL A 144 -1.79 29.03 19.97
CA VAL A 144 -2.85 29.72 20.73
C VAL A 144 -3.75 30.44 19.71
N SER A 145 -5.06 30.23 19.82
CA SER A 145 -6.03 30.80 18.90
C SER A 145 -6.16 32.31 19.13
N GLU A 146 -6.15 33.06 18.03
CA GLU A 146 -6.45 34.50 17.99
C GLU A 146 -7.90 34.76 17.53
N LEU A 147 -8.66 33.72 17.15
CA LEU A 147 -10.04 33.82 16.72
C LEU A 147 -10.88 34.36 17.89
N PRO A 148 -11.75 35.38 17.68
CA PRO A 148 -12.50 36.05 18.77
C PRO A 148 -13.29 35.07 19.65
N LEU A 149 -13.90 34.03 19.05
CA LEU A 149 -14.71 33.03 19.76
C LEU A 149 -13.88 32.06 20.63
N PHE A 150 -12.61 31.83 20.25
CA PHE A 150 -11.73 30.84 20.89
C PHE A 150 -10.42 31.44 21.39
N LYS A 151 -10.37 32.80 21.56
CA LYS A 151 -9.15 33.51 21.94
C LYS A 151 -8.53 32.92 23.21
N GLY A 152 -7.25 32.57 23.12
CA GLY A 152 -6.49 31.99 24.24
C GLY A 152 -6.57 30.48 24.36
N ALA A 153 -7.46 29.79 23.60
CA ALA A 153 -7.50 28.34 23.54
C ALA A 153 -6.38 27.78 22.66
N ARG A 154 -5.98 26.54 22.90
CA ARG A 154 -5.07 25.83 21.99
C ARG A 154 -5.85 25.36 20.76
N GLU A 155 -5.32 25.60 19.58
CA GLU A 155 -5.87 25.10 18.32
C GLU A 155 -4.80 24.34 17.53
N GLY A 156 -5.19 23.21 16.91
CA GLY A 156 -4.38 22.47 15.94
C GLY A 156 -4.85 22.77 14.53
N PHE A 157 -3.92 22.87 13.59
CA PHE A 157 -4.23 23.09 12.18
C PHE A 157 -3.23 22.38 11.27
N ASP A 158 -3.74 21.92 10.13
CA ASP A 158 -2.99 21.36 9.03
C ASP A 158 -3.48 21.98 7.71
N THR A 159 -2.59 22.09 6.73
CA THR A 159 -2.92 22.63 5.41
C THR A 159 -3.03 21.51 4.40
N MET A 160 -4.17 21.39 3.73
CA MET A 160 -4.31 20.55 2.54
C MET A 160 -3.78 21.32 1.32
N HIS A 161 -2.86 20.74 0.59
CA HIS A 161 -2.24 21.38 -0.56
C HIS A 161 -2.00 20.39 -1.70
N TYR A 162 -2.37 20.78 -2.93
CA TYR A 162 -1.98 20.17 -4.19
C TYR A 162 -1.65 21.21 -5.22
N SER A 163 -0.61 20.96 -6.01
CA SER A 163 -0.29 21.71 -7.23
C SER A 163 -0.75 20.96 -8.47
N GLU A 164 -0.98 21.66 -9.60
CA GLU A 164 -1.34 21.02 -10.86
C GLU A 164 -0.37 19.89 -11.26
N PRO A 165 0.98 20.06 -11.24
CA PRO A 165 1.89 19.00 -11.64
C PRO A 165 1.79 17.73 -10.79
N GLU A 166 1.44 17.84 -9.49
CA GLU A 166 1.22 16.68 -8.63
C GLU A 166 -0.01 15.90 -9.06
N VAL A 167 -1.09 16.60 -9.42
CA VAL A 167 -2.31 15.96 -9.90
C VAL A 167 -2.12 15.40 -11.32
N GLU A 168 -1.42 16.12 -12.21
CA GLU A 168 -1.12 15.64 -13.58
C GLU A 168 -0.39 14.31 -13.56
N ARG A 169 0.72 14.21 -12.80
CA ARG A 169 1.52 12.98 -12.78
C ARG A 169 0.73 11.77 -12.29
N ILE A 170 -0.12 11.93 -11.26
CA ILE A 170 -0.92 10.81 -10.76
C ILE A 170 -2.10 10.49 -11.68
N ALA A 171 -2.66 11.49 -12.39
CA ALA A 171 -3.68 11.28 -13.40
C ALA A 171 -3.16 10.39 -14.52
N HIS A 172 -1.99 10.70 -15.10
CA HIS A 172 -1.37 9.86 -16.13
C HIS A 172 -1.17 8.42 -15.64
N VAL A 173 -0.68 8.23 -14.41
CA VAL A 173 -0.51 6.89 -13.83
C VAL A 173 -1.84 6.13 -13.75
N ALA A 174 -2.91 6.80 -13.31
CA ALA A 174 -4.23 6.17 -13.19
C ALA A 174 -4.83 5.79 -14.56
N PHE A 175 -4.74 6.68 -15.54
CA PHE A 175 -5.23 6.40 -16.89
C PHE A 175 -4.44 5.29 -17.58
N GLU A 176 -3.12 5.27 -17.46
CA GLU A 176 -2.27 4.19 -17.99
C GLU A 176 -2.54 2.85 -17.30
N ALA A 177 -2.81 2.85 -16.00
CA ALA A 177 -3.25 1.67 -15.30
C ALA A 177 -4.59 1.16 -15.80
N ALA A 178 -5.57 2.06 -16.00
CA ALA A 178 -6.90 1.72 -16.50
C ALA A 178 -6.86 1.15 -17.93
N ARG A 179 -5.98 1.64 -18.81
CA ARG A 179 -5.78 1.07 -20.16
C ARG A 179 -5.44 -0.41 -20.16
N LYS A 180 -4.75 -0.88 -19.11
CA LYS A 180 -4.34 -2.28 -18.92
C LYS A 180 -5.41 -3.12 -18.20
N ARG A 181 -6.55 -2.51 -17.85
CA ARG A 181 -7.66 -3.09 -17.08
C ARG A 181 -8.99 -2.84 -17.79
N GLY A 182 -10.05 -2.52 -17.03
CA GLY A 182 -11.41 -2.30 -17.54
C GLY A 182 -11.65 -0.96 -18.22
N LYS A 183 -10.60 -0.12 -18.38
CA LYS A 183 -10.65 1.21 -19.02
C LYS A 183 -11.61 2.20 -18.36
N LYS A 184 -11.73 2.12 -17.02
CA LYS A 184 -12.55 3.02 -16.23
C LYS A 184 -11.74 3.64 -15.11
N VAL A 185 -11.79 4.96 -14.99
CA VAL A 185 -11.21 5.73 -13.89
C VAL A 185 -12.33 6.43 -13.12
N CYS A 186 -12.40 6.21 -11.82
CA CYS A 186 -13.20 7.00 -10.90
C CYS A 186 -12.28 7.93 -10.11
N SER A 187 -12.33 9.23 -10.39
CA SER A 187 -11.61 10.25 -9.62
C SER A 187 -12.43 10.62 -8.38
N VAL A 188 -11.85 10.37 -7.21
CA VAL A 188 -12.51 10.61 -5.92
C VAL A 188 -11.94 11.84 -5.25
N ASP A 189 -12.81 12.77 -4.87
CA ASP A 189 -12.47 14.07 -4.32
C ASP A 189 -13.57 14.62 -3.39
N LYS A 190 -13.43 15.86 -2.91
CA LYS A 190 -14.45 16.60 -2.16
C LYS A 190 -14.67 18.00 -2.76
N ALA A 191 -14.79 18.08 -4.09
CA ALA A 191 -14.84 19.32 -4.86
C ALA A 191 -16.05 20.23 -4.53
N ASN A 192 -17.09 19.70 -3.89
CA ASN A 192 -18.20 20.52 -3.41
C ASN A 192 -17.88 21.36 -2.17
N VAL A 193 -16.70 21.18 -1.53
CA VAL A 193 -16.31 21.85 -0.29
C VAL A 193 -14.88 22.42 -0.36
N LEU A 194 -13.93 21.70 -1.00
CA LEU A 194 -12.52 21.98 -0.92
C LEU A 194 -11.97 22.54 -2.24
N GLU A 195 -11.27 23.68 -2.16
CA GLU A 195 -10.60 24.32 -3.31
C GLU A 195 -9.53 23.39 -3.93
N THR A 196 -8.76 22.69 -3.10
CA THR A 196 -7.78 21.71 -3.57
C THR A 196 -8.41 20.57 -4.38
N SER A 197 -9.62 20.16 -4.02
CA SER A 197 -10.39 19.15 -4.74
C SER A 197 -11.02 19.69 -6.02
N GLN A 198 -11.34 20.99 -6.10
CA GLN A 198 -11.76 21.63 -7.35
C GLN A 198 -10.61 21.63 -8.36
N LEU A 199 -9.43 22.09 -7.95
CA LEU A 199 -8.22 22.02 -8.77
C LEU A 199 -7.93 20.59 -9.24
N TRP A 200 -8.00 19.61 -8.31
CA TRP A 200 -7.85 18.19 -8.63
C TRP A 200 -8.78 17.76 -9.77
N ARG A 201 -10.07 18.05 -9.65
CA ARG A 201 -11.08 17.67 -10.63
C ARG A 201 -10.85 18.34 -11.99
N GLU A 202 -10.49 19.61 -12.01
CA GLU A 202 -10.19 20.36 -13.24
C GLU A 202 -9.01 19.73 -14.00
N VAL A 203 -7.93 19.39 -13.27
CA VAL A 203 -6.76 18.72 -13.86
C VAL A 203 -7.12 17.33 -14.38
N MET A 204 -7.85 16.53 -13.60
CA MET A 204 -8.33 15.21 -14.06
C MET A 204 -9.14 15.28 -15.35
N ILE A 205 -10.06 16.26 -15.47
CA ILE A 205 -10.84 16.49 -16.69
C ILE A 205 -9.94 16.94 -17.85
N ARG A 206 -8.93 17.76 -17.58
CA ARG A 206 -7.99 18.21 -18.62
C ARG A 206 -7.18 17.04 -19.17
N ILE A 207 -6.59 16.23 -18.31
CA ILE A 207 -5.74 15.09 -18.67
C ILE A 207 -6.56 13.97 -19.33
N SER A 208 -7.82 13.76 -18.94
CA SER A 208 -8.66 12.72 -19.55
C SER A 208 -8.82 12.86 -21.07
N LYS A 209 -8.68 14.08 -21.62
CA LYS A 209 -8.74 14.33 -23.07
C LYS A 209 -7.60 13.66 -23.85
N GLU A 210 -6.50 13.33 -23.20
CA GLU A 210 -5.36 12.59 -23.77
C GLU A 210 -5.61 11.07 -23.76
N TYR A 211 -6.67 10.62 -23.06
CA TYR A 211 -7.06 9.22 -22.90
C TYR A 211 -8.50 8.96 -23.34
N PRO A 212 -8.85 9.24 -24.63
CA PRO A 212 -10.23 9.14 -25.12
C PRO A 212 -10.79 7.70 -25.10
N ASP A 213 -9.94 6.71 -24.89
CA ASP A 213 -10.28 5.30 -24.79
C ASP A 213 -10.58 4.86 -23.34
N VAL A 214 -10.47 5.77 -22.35
CA VAL A 214 -10.72 5.51 -20.93
C VAL A 214 -11.89 6.36 -20.44
N GLU A 215 -12.89 5.73 -19.85
CA GLU A 215 -14.02 6.42 -19.21
C GLU A 215 -13.59 7.08 -17.90
N LEU A 216 -13.79 8.40 -17.77
CA LEU A 216 -13.60 9.14 -16.53
C LEU A 216 -14.95 9.42 -15.87
N SER A 217 -15.07 9.05 -14.61
CA SER A 217 -16.15 9.46 -13.71
C SER A 217 -15.60 10.19 -12.49
N HIS A 218 -16.46 10.96 -11.82
CA HIS A 218 -16.11 11.65 -10.57
C HIS A 218 -17.06 11.26 -9.46
N MET A 219 -16.52 11.09 -8.26
CA MET A 219 -17.32 10.77 -7.08
C MET A 219 -16.81 11.55 -5.87
N TYR A 220 -17.73 12.06 -5.04
CA TYR A 220 -17.33 12.60 -3.74
C TYR A 220 -16.92 11.46 -2.81
N VAL A 221 -15.92 11.70 -1.98
CA VAL A 221 -15.29 10.68 -1.13
C VAL A 221 -16.27 9.97 -0.20
N ASP A 222 -17.24 10.72 0.36
CA ASP A 222 -18.30 10.14 1.20
C ASP A 222 -19.22 9.17 0.44
N ASN A 223 -19.54 9.50 -0.82
CA ASN A 223 -20.28 8.58 -1.68
C ASN A 223 -19.40 7.40 -2.12
N ALA A 224 -18.11 7.62 -2.39
CA ALA A 224 -17.19 6.54 -2.75
C ALA A 224 -17.08 5.49 -1.62
N ALA A 225 -16.97 5.93 -0.36
CA ALA A 225 -17.00 5.05 0.80
C ALA A 225 -18.31 4.22 0.86
N MET A 226 -19.45 4.85 0.67
CA MET A 226 -20.73 4.12 0.61
C MET A 226 -20.79 3.11 -0.53
N GLN A 227 -20.28 3.46 -1.74
CA GLN A 227 -20.33 2.59 -2.90
C GLN A 227 -19.33 1.43 -2.80
N LEU A 228 -18.18 1.60 -2.15
CA LEU A 228 -17.25 0.51 -1.86
C LEU A 228 -17.94 -0.61 -1.07
N VAL A 229 -18.78 -0.28 -0.10
CA VAL A 229 -19.54 -1.28 0.68
C VAL A 229 -20.75 -1.82 -0.11
N LYS A 230 -21.47 -0.94 -0.85
CA LYS A 230 -22.74 -1.29 -1.48
C LYS A 230 -22.58 -1.99 -2.83
N ALA A 231 -21.67 -1.50 -3.68
CA ALA A 231 -21.49 -1.95 -5.05
C ALA A 231 -20.03 -1.84 -5.51
N PRO A 232 -19.07 -2.51 -4.80
CA PRO A 232 -17.65 -2.35 -5.06
C PRO A 232 -17.24 -2.73 -6.50
N LYS A 233 -17.95 -3.64 -7.15
CA LYS A 233 -17.69 -4.05 -8.53
C LYS A 233 -17.98 -2.97 -9.58
N ALA A 234 -18.55 -1.83 -9.19
CA ALA A 234 -18.69 -0.67 -10.07
C ALA A 234 -17.35 0.04 -10.34
N PHE A 235 -16.34 -0.19 -9.50
CA PHE A 235 -15.01 0.40 -9.64
C PHE A 235 -14.06 -0.52 -10.42
N ASP A 236 -13.19 0.07 -11.20
CA ASP A 236 -12.02 -0.57 -11.83
C ASP A 236 -10.74 0.10 -11.28
N VAL A 237 -10.46 1.35 -11.69
CA VAL A 237 -9.39 2.16 -11.11
C VAL A 237 -10.00 3.33 -10.36
N VAL A 238 -9.62 3.50 -9.10
CA VAL A 238 -9.95 4.67 -8.28
C VAL A 238 -8.69 5.51 -8.14
N VAL A 239 -8.75 6.80 -8.46
CA VAL A 239 -7.64 7.72 -8.24
C VAL A 239 -8.06 8.82 -7.26
N THR A 240 -7.19 9.11 -6.27
CA THR A 240 -7.51 10.08 -5.23
C THR A 240 -6.27 10.63 -4.53
N GLY A 241 -6.43 11.70 -3.76
CA GLY A 241 -5.41 12.30 -2.93
C GLY A 241 -4.95 11.41 -1.78
N ASN A 242 -3.98 11.89 -1.04
CA ASN A 242 -3.25 11.11 -0.03
C ASN A 242 -4.17 10.66 1.11
N LEU A 243 -4.85 11.59 1.80
CA LEU A 243 -5.72 11.28 2.94
C LEU A 243 -6.90 10.38 2.54
N PHE A 244 -7.62 10.75 1.48
CA PHE A 244 -8.77 9.97 1.03
C PHE A 244 -8.34 8.58 0.52
N GLY A 245 -7.20 8.50 -0.15
CA GLY A 245 -6.64 7.24 -0.64
C GLY A 245 -6.22 6.30 0.48
N ASP A 246 -5.73 6.84 1.61
CA ASP A 246 -5.43 6.05 2.79
C ASP A 246 -6.69 5.38 3.35
N ILE A 247 -7.71 6.19 3.63
CA ILE A 247 -8.97 5.72 4.23
C ILE A 247 -9.69 4.73 3.32
N LEU A 248 -9.86 5.08 2.03
CA LEU A 248 -10.62 4.23 1.10
C LEU A 248 -9.89 2.93 0.77
N SER A 249 -8.56 2.91 0.75
CA SER A 249 -7.83 1.67 0.49
C SER A 249 -7.88 0.72 1.68
N ASP A 250 -7.89 1.22 2.91
CA ASP A 250 -8.06 0.40 4.11
C ASP A 250 -9.51 -0.12 4.21
N GLU A 251 -10.50 0.69 3.83
CA GLU A 251 -11.88 0.23 3.68
C GLU A 251 -11.99 -0.90 2.63
N ALA A 252 -11.42 -0.69 1.44
CA ALA A 252 -11.39 -1.69 0.38
C ALA A 252 -10.67 -2.97 0.80
N ALA A 253 -9.66 -2.85 1.67
CA ALA A 253 -8.97 -3.98 2.28
C ALA A 253 -9.92 -4.93 3.01
N MET A 254 -10.82 -4.37 3.81
CA MET A 254 -11.76 -5.16 4.59
C MET A 254 -12.79 -5.89 3.75
N LEU A 255 -13.05 -5.43 2.50
CA LEU A 255 -13.93 -6.13 1.57
C LEU A 255 -13.37 -7.49 1.15
N THR A 256 -12.05 -7.65 1.10
CA THR A 256 -11.38 -8.87 0.64
C THR A 256 -11.23 -9.95 1.71
N GLY A 257 -11.65 -9.65 2.95
CA GLY A 257 -11.65 -10.57 4.08
C GLY A 257 -10.45 -10.47 5.01
N SER A 258 -9.30 -9.97 4.56
CA SER A 258 -8.14 -9.68 5.42
C SER A 258 -7.17 -8.72 4.76
N ILE A 259 -6.69 -7.75 5.55
CA ILE A 259 -5.60 -6.86 5.15
C ILE A 259 -4.28 -7.63 4.91
N GLY A 260 -4.13 -8.83 5.48
CA GLY A 260 -3.00 -9.74 5.26
C GLY A 260 -2.90 -10.30 3.84
N MET A 261 -3.88 -10.02 2.99
CA MET A 261 -3.90 -10.42 1.57
C MET A 261 -3.52 -9.28 0.61
N LEU A 262 -3.33 -8.05 1.11
CA LEU A 262 -3.23 -6.87 0.26
C LEU A 262 -1.80 -6.37 0.11
N PRO A 263 -1.23 -6.51 -1.09
CA PRO A 263 0.04 -5.91 -1.43
C PRO A 263 -0.09 -4.41 -1.69
N SER A 264 1.04 -3.72 -1.68
CA SER A 264 1.14 -2.32 -2.04
C SER A 264 2.45 -2.04 -2.77
N ALA A 265 2.41 -1.09 -3.71
CA ALA A 265 3.58 -0.57 -4.40
C ALA A 265 3.57 0.95 -4.36
N SER A 266 4.69 1.57 -3.98
CA SER A 266 4.90 3.02 -4.06
C SER A 266 5.96 3.28 -5.12
N LEU A 267 5.62 3.99 -6.20
CA LEU A 267 6.43 4.13 -7.41
C LEU A 267 6.87 5.58 -7.64
N ASP A 268 8.07 5.74 -8.19
CA ASP A 268 8.55 6.98 -8.79
C ASP A 268 8.14 7.09 -10.28
N LYS A 269 8.54 8.17 -10.95
CA LYS A 269 8.26 8.39 -12.37
C LYS A 269 8.96 7.39 -13.33
N ASN A 270 9.95 6.64 -12.85
CA ASN A 270 10.71 5.67 -13.63
C ASN A 270 10.33 4.23 -13.27
N ASN A 271 9.26 4.03 -12.50
CA ASN A 271 8.82 2.75 -11.95
C ASN A 271 9.79 2.11 -10.95
N LYS A 272 10.77 2.84 -10.42
CA LYS A 272 11.49 2.39 -9.24
C LYS A 272 10.50 2.43 -8.06
N GLY A 273 10.47 1.35 -7.26
CA GLY A 273 9.41 1.21 -6.27
C GLY A 273 9.87 0.67 -4.92
N LEU A 274 9.03 0.99 -3.91
CA LEU A 274 9.01 0.39 -2.59
C LEU A 274 7.76 -0.47 -2.50
N TYR A 275 7.93 -1.72 -2.10
CA TYR A 275 6.90 -2.75 -2.08
C TYR A 275 6.73 -3.29 -0.67
N GLU A 276 5.53 -3.12 -0.13
CA GLU A 276 5.19 -3.43 1.25
C GLU A 276 3.77 -4.00 1.36
N PRO A 277 3.44 -4.78 2.39
CA PRO A 277 2.04 -5.11 2.67
C PRO A 277 1.28 -3.84 3.08
N SER A 278 -0.03 -3.81 2.86
CA SER A 278 -0.87 -2.67 3.28
C SER A 278 -1.08 -2.59 4.79
N HIS A 279 -0.86 -3.71 5.52
CA HIS A 279 -0.97 -3.74 6.98
C HIS A 279 0.28 -3.20 7.69
N GLY A 280 0.14 -2.83 8.96
CA GLY A 280 1.24 -2.39 9.83
C GLY A 280 2.06 -3.53 10.44
N SER A 281 2.82 -3.19 11.48
CA SER A 281 3.77 -4.07 12.17
C SER A 281 3.15 -5.09 13.12
N ALA A 282 1.89 -4.92 13.51
CA ALA A 282 1.14 -5.81 14.42
C ALA A 282 1.98 -6.35 15.59
N PRO A 283 2.49 -5.47 16.48
CA PRO A 283 3.43 -5.85 17.52
C PRO A 283 2.85 -6.85 18.53
N ASP A 284 1.52 -6.91 18.65
CA ASP A 284 0.79 -7.85 19.51
C ASP A 284 0.94 -9.32 19.08
N ILE A 285 1.19 -9.58 17.80
CA ILE A 285 1.39 -10.95 17.28
C ILE A 285 2.82 -11.23 16.81
N ALA A 286 3.72 -10.25 16.92
CA ALA A 286 5.12 -10.41 16.54
C ALA A 286 5.79 -11.59 17.25
N GLY A 287 6.56 -12.39 16.52
CA GLY A 287 7.28 -13.55 17.03
C GLY A 287 6.40 -14.78 17.34
N LYS A 288 5.07 -14.69 17.15
CA LYS A 288 4.16 -15.84 17.37
C LYS A 288 4.07 -16.79 16.18
N GLY A 289 4.63 -16.42 15.03
CA GLY A 289 4.61 -17.24 13.81
C GLY A 289 3.22 -17.48 13.23
N ILE A 290 2.28 -16.54 13.46
CA ILE A 290 0.88 -16.64 13.00
C ILE A 290 0.51 -15.58 11.96
N ALA A 291 1.40 -14.61 11.69
CA ALA A 291 1.18 -13.56 10.73
C ALA A 291 1.02 -14.12 9.31
N ASN A 292 0.14 -13.53 8.51
CA ASN A 292 -0.06 -13.88 7.12
C ASN A 292 1.05 -13.26 6.25
N PRO A 293 1.89 -14.06 5.56
CA PRO A 293 2.96 -13.53 4.72
C PRO A 293 2.51 -13.19 3.28
N LEU A 294 1.26 -13.50 2.92
CA LEU A 294 0.81 -13.46 1.52
C LEU A 294 0.81 -12.04 0.96
N ALA A 295 0.45 -11.03 1.74
CA ALA A 295 0.52 -9.63 1.29
C ALA A 295 1.95 -9.24 0.89
N THR A 296 2.95 -9.60 1.68
CA THR A 296 4.37 -9.31 1.39
C THR A 296 4.88 -10.11 0.19
N ILE A 297 4.45 -11.38 0.05
CA ILE A 297 4.77 -12.22 -1.11
C ILE A 297 4.14 -11.64 -2.39
N LEU A 298 2.90 -11.17 -2.33
CA LEU A 298 2.23 -10.50 -3.44
C LEU A 298 2.85 -9.12 -3.75
N SER A 299 3.34 -8.41 -2.72
CA SER A 299 4.12 -7.18 -2.93
C SER A 299 5.43 -7.47 -3.69
N ALA A 300 6.09 -8.59 -3.40
CA ALA A 300 7.24 -9.02 -4.19
C ALA A 300 6.85 -9.37 -5.65
N ALA A 301 5.67 -9.92 -5.89
CA ALA A 301 5.15 -10.12 -7.26
C ALA A 301 4.94 -8.77 -7.98
N MET A 302 4.35 -7.77 -7.30
CA MET A 302 4.24 -6.40 -7.85
C MET A 302 5.62 -5.81 -8.17
N MET A 303 6.63 -6.01 -7.29
CA MET A 303 8.01 -5.58 -7.52
C MET A 303 8.60 -6.16 -8.80
N LEU A 304 8.43 -7.45 -9.02
CA LEU A 304 8.86 -8.14 -10.23
C LEU A 304 8.18 -7.57 -11.48
N ARG A 305 6.88 -7.29 -11.39
CA ARG A 305 6.07 -6.78 -12.51
C ARG A 305 6.39 -5.34 -12.87
N TYR A 306 6.44 -4.44 -11.87
CA TYR A 306 6.50 -3.00 -12.12
C TYR A 306 7.92 -2.45 -12.19
N SER A 307 8.83 -2.84 -11.27
CA SER A 307 10.20 -2.30 -11.23
C SER A 307 11.21 -3.16 -12.00
N LEU A 308 11.07 -4.48 -11.93
CA LEU A 308 12.13 -5.39 -12.44
C LEU A 308 11.85 -5.97 -13.84
N GLY A 309 10.69 -5.64 -14.45
CA GLY A 309 10.35 -6.08 -15.81
C GLY A 309 10.21 -7.59 -15.97
N MET A 310 9.78 -8.29 -14.92
CA MET A 310 9.67 -9.75 -14.86
C MET A 310 8.23 -10.23 -14.65
N PRO A 311 7.28 -9.91 -15.57
CA PRO A 311 5.86 -10.23 -15.37
C PRO A 311 5.57 -11.74 -15.29
N ALA A 312 6.32 -12.57 -16.02
CA ALA A 312 6.13 -14.03 -15.96
C ALA A 312 6.45 -14.61 -14.58
N GLN A 313 7.49 -14.07 -13.90
CA GLN A 313 7.82 -14.47 -12.53
C GLN A 313 6.78 -13.96 -11.53
N ALA A 314 6.24 -12.76 -11.73
CA ALA A 314 5.15 -12.23 -10.94
C ALA A 314 3.90 -13.13 -11.03
N GLU A 315 3.51 -13.54 -12.24
CA GLU A 315 2.39 -14.43 -12.47
C GLU A 315 2.58 -15.81 -11.81
N ARG A 316 3.80 -16.33 -11.79
CA ARG A 316 4.11 -17.59 -11.08
C ARG A 316 3.84 -17.46 -9.58
N ILE A 317 4.22 -16.33 -8.94
CA ILE A 317 3.92 -16.08 -7.52
C ILE A 317 2.40 -15.98 -7.31
N GLU A 318 1.72 -15.19 -8.11
CA GLU A 318 0.27 -14.98 -8.00
C GLU A 318 -0.50 -16.30 -8.13
N LYS A 319 -0.11 -17.11 -9.11
CA LYS A 319 -0.69 -18.46 -9.31
C LYS A 319 -0.37 -19.41 -8.15
N ALA A 320 0.86 -19.36 -7.62
CA ALA A 320 1.24 -20.16 -6.46
C ALA A 320 0.39 -19.81 -5.24
N VAL A 321 0.14 -18.51 -4.98
CA VAL A 321 -0.75 -18.05 -3.91
C VAL A 321 -2.17 -18.57 -4.12
N GLN A 322 -2.73 -18.47 -5.33
CA GLN A 322 -4.06 -19.04 -5.65
C GLN A 322 -4.11 -20.55 -5.39
N ASN A 323 -3.11 -21.29 -5.86
CA ASN A 323 -3.04 -22.74 -5.66
C ASN A 323 -3.01 -23.12 -4.18
N VAL A 324 -2.27 -22.39 -3.34
CA VAL A 324 -2.19 -22.61 -1.90
C VAL A 324 -3.56 -22.35 -1.23
N LEU A 325 -4.25 -21.29 -1.64
CA LEU A 325 -5.60 -20.99 -1.15
C LEU A 325 -6.60 -22.07 -1.61
N ALA A 326 -6.50 -22.55 -2.85
CA ALA A 326 -7.36 -23.63 -3.38
C ALA A 326 -7.13 -24.98 -2.65
N GLN A 327 -5.92 -25.23 -2.11
CA GLN A 327 -5.63 -26.37 -1.22
C GLN A 327 -6.24 -26.24 0.17
N GLY A 328 -6.93 -25.15 0.46
CA GLY A 328 -7.56 -24.90 1.76
C GLY A 328 -6.61 -24.49 2.86
N LEU A 329 -5.35 -24.10 2.55
CA LEU A 329 -4.41 -23.62 3.57
C LEU A 329 -4.74 -22.18 3.96
N ARG A 330 -4.76 -21.88 5.27
CA ARG A 330 -5.16 -20.58 5.82
C ARG A 330 -4.28 -20.19 7.01
N THR A 331 -3.83 -18.96 7.02
CA THR A 331 -3.32 -18.33 8.26
C THR A 331 -4.48 -17.94 9.18
N ALA A 332 -4.17 -17.51 10.40
CA ALA A 332 -5.19 -17.29 11.44
C ALA A 332 -6.25 -16.25 11.05
N ASP A 333 -5.85 -15.20 10.33
CA ASP A 333 -6.66 -14.06 9.88
C ASP A 333 -7.69 -14.40 8.80
N ILE A 334 -7.39 -15.40 7.95
CA ILE A 334 -8.24 -15.87 6.85
C ILE A 334 -8.81 -17.27 7.09
N TYR A 335 -8.70 -17.78 8.31
CA TYR A 335 -9.19 -19.11 8.65
C TYR A 335 -10.72 -19.18 8.64
N THR A 336 -11.24 -20.22 8.00
CA THR A 336 -12.67 -20.58 8.01
C THR A 336 -12.81 -22.06 8.31
N GLU A 337 -13.94 -22.46 8.90
CA GLU A 337 -14.23 -23.87 9.19
C GLU A 337 -14.14 -24.73 7.93
N GLY A 338 -13.56 -25.91 8.06
CA GLY A 338 -13.31 -26.83 6.93
C GLY A 338 -11.97 -26.58 6.20
N THR A 339 -11.21 -25.57 6.57
CA THR A 339 -9.87 -25.29 6.03
C THR A 339 -8.77 -25.73 7.01
N LYS A 340 -7.52 -25.76 6.54
CA LYS A 340 -6.35 -26.14 7.34
C LYS A 340 -5.58 -24.91 7.80
N LYS A 341 -5.54 -24.68 9.11
CA LYS A 341 -4.77 -23.59 9.71
C LYS A 341 -3.27 -23.90 9.64
N VAL A 342 -2.48 -22.92 9.18
CA VAL A 342 -1.01 -23.01 9.03
C VAL A 342 -0.32 -21.79 9.65
N SER A 343 0.95 -21.96 10.01
CA SER A 343 1.80 -20.86 10.50
C SER A 343 2.34 -20.01 9.34
N THR A 344 2.95 -18.86 9.68
CA THR A 344 3.66 -17.99 8.74
C THR A 344 4.67 -18.76 7.89
N ILE A 345 5.50 -19.59 8.52
CA ILE A 345 6.53 -20.40 7.85
C ILE A 345 5.89 -21.45 6.95
N GLN A 346 4.87 -22.19 7.45
CA GLN A 346 4.20 -23.22 6.68
C GLN A 346 3.48 -22.63 5.44
N MET A 347 2.92 -21.43 5.56
CA MET A 347 2.33 -20.73 4.41
C MET A 347 3.41 -20.38 3.37
N GLY A 348 4.56 -19.85 3.82
CA GLY A 348 5.71 -19.60 2.93
C GLY A 348 6.23 -20.86 2.25
N ASP A 349 6.35 -21.97 3.00
CA ASP A 349 6.74 -23.30 2.44
C ASP A 349 5.77 -23.77 1.36
N ALA A 350 4.47 -23.62 1.59
CA ALA A 350 3.45 -24.01 0.64
C ALA A 350 3.52 -23.17 -0.65
N VAL A 351 3.73 -21.86 -0.55
CA VAL A 351 3.91 -21.01 -1.74
C VAL A 351 5.15 -21.39 -2.52
N VAL A 352 6.30 -21.63 -1.84
CA VAL A 352 7.53 -22.07 -2.51
C VAL A 352 7.29 -23.40 -3.25
N ALA A 353 6.62 -24.36 -2.61
CA ALA A 353 6.30 -25.64 -3.23
C ALA A 353 5.34 -25.52 -4.44
N ALA A 354 4.50 -24.50 -4.47
CA ALA A 354 3.54 -24.23 -5.54
C ALA A 354 4.08 -23.41 -6.71
N LEU A 355 5.35 -22.96 -6.66
CA LEU A 355 6.00 -22.20 -7.75
C LEU A 355 6.37 -23.06 -8.98
N SER A 356 6.35 -24.37 -8.85
CA SER A 356 6.71 -25.33 -9.90
C SER A 356 5.75 -25.36 -11.09
#